data_30bfdb2fc9145853649edb387595dc8a
#
_entry.id   30bfdb2fc9145853649edb387595dc8a
#
_cell.length_a   1.000
_cell.length_b   1.000
_cell.length_c   1.000
_cell.angle_alpha   90.00
_cell.angle_beta   90.00
_cell.angle_gamma   90.00
#
_symmetry.space_group_name_H-M   'P 1'
#
loop_
_entity.id
_entity.type
_entity.pdbx_description
1 polymer ?
#
loop_
_entity_poly.entity_id
_entity_poly.type
_entity_poly.pdbx_seq_one_letter_code
_entity_poly.pdbx_strand_id
1 'polypeptide(L)'
;MDCRRRYGDESCLWRTNDVIALVPRYLCIAFAAMSRRYGAFLVLAAAAVWGTTGPVQVLARLPVAPAAVGGMRILTGGLVLLAWTLVRRATGRSAPSGRLRRHWRPLLAASCATGVFQAAYFTSVSRSGAALATAIVFGVAPVATGLAAWVIGRSPLGLGWAASTACAVAGCILLLRPGHGSRADGVGVVLAVVAAACYAVYTVSAKRLAEDGAAMITAVSITLIAGGLILTPWLVIAGPGLFSGRALLTVAWLGPVTTAAAYMMFVQGLRTVSAAAAGTLSLAEPLVAALVGIGLLHEHLAAPAVIGCGLLAAGLAFASLRSRPERSLDRRVGATAGSAACSPGCGQTAQG
;
A
#
# COMPACT_ATOMS: atom_id res chain seq x y z
N MET A 1 -24.35 57.14 18.66
CA MET A 1 -23.53 58.02 17.82
C MET A 1 -23.02 57.21 16.67
N ASP A 2 -23.45 57.57 15.54
CA ASP A 2 -23.74 56.90 14.30
C ASP A 2 -22.48 56.59 13.47
N CYS A 3 -22.09 55.32 13.40
CA CYS A 3 -20.97 54.84 12.57
C CYS A 3 -21.33 54.66 11.08
N ARG A 4 -22.62 54.91 10.73
CA ARG A 4 -23.17 54.77 9.37
C ARG A 4 -22.83 55.88 8.40
N ARG A 5 -22.27 57.00 8.85
CA ARG A 5 -22.07 58.18 8.02
C ARG A 5 -20.64 58.42 7.49
N ARG A 6 -19.67 57.54 7.80
CA ARG A 6 -18.29 57.83 7.41
C ARG A 6 -17.59 56.77 6.51
N TYR A 7 -18.15 55.59 6.36
CA TYR A 7 -17.63 54.58 5.40
C TYR A 7 -18.82 53.81 4.84
N GLY A 8 -19.02 53.95 3.54
CA GLY A 8 -20.14 53.32 2.84
C GLY A 8 -20.24 51.82 3.08
N ASP A 9 -21.45 51.31 3.02
CA ASP A 9 -21.93 49.96 3.37
C ASP A 9 -21.22 48.81 2.64
N GLU A 10 -20.36 49.06 1.67
CA GLU A 10 -19.66 48.03 0.88
C GLU A 10 -18.47 47.38 1.61
N SER A 11 -17.84 48.08 2.56
CA SER A 11 -16.66 47.53 3.26
C SER A 11 -16.98 46.48 4.33
N CYS A 12 -18.22 46.44 4.85
CA CYS A 12 -18.67 45.42 5.82
C CYS A 12 -19.15 44.14 5.15
N LEU A 13 -19.66 44.21 3.93
CA LEU A 13 -20.11 43.02 3.16
C LEU A 13 -18.95 42.16 2.69
N TRP A 14 -17.78 42.74 2.41
CA TRP A 14 -16.59 42.01 2.00
C TRP A 14 -16.01 41.12 3.11
N ARG A 15 -16.02 41.58 4.36
CA ARG A 15 -15.50 40.81 5.51
C ARG A 15 -16.36 39.61 5.87
N THR A 16 -17.67 39.68 5.70
CA THR A 16 -18.57 38.53 5.98
C THR A 16 -18.52 37.48 4.89
N ASN A 17 -18.40 37.88 3.63
CA ASN A 17 -18.26 36.93 2.51
C ASN A 17 -16.93 36.20 2.54
N ASP A 18 -15.83 36.84 2.95
CA ASP A 18 -14.52 36.19 3.09
C ASP A 18 -14.52 35.15 4.22
N VAL A 19 -15.20 35.41 5.34
CA VAL A 19 -15.32 34.45 6.45
C VAL A 19 -16.21 33.26 6.05
N ILE A 20 -17.30 33.51 5.33
CA ILE A 20 -18.20 32.42 4.83
C ILE A 20 -17.50 31.56 3.77
N ALA A 21 -16.61 32.13 2.95
CA ALA A 21 -15.81 31.40 1.97
C ALA A 21 -14.63 30.63 2.59
N LEU A 22 -14.14 31.02 3.76
CA LEU A 22 -13.05 30.35 4.47
C LEU A 22 -13.51 29.07 5.19
N VAL A 23 -14.71 29.06 5.77
CA VAL A 23 -15.24 27.92 6.54
C VAL A 23 -15.29 26.62 5.70
N PRO A 24 -15.81 26.59 4.45
CA PRO A 24 -15.78 25.38 3.63
C PRO A 24 -14.35 24.96 3.27
N ARG A 25 -13.42 25.92 3.07
CA ARG A 25 -12.01 25.61 2.79
C ARG A 25 -11.31 24.94 3.97
N TYR A 26 -11.49 25.46 5.19
CA TYR A 26 -10.94 24.82 6.40
C TYR A 26 -11.56 23.45 6.68
N LEU A 27 -12.87 23.29 6.48
CA LEU A 27 -13.55 22.00 6.59
C LEU A 27 -13.03 21.00 5.55
N CYS A 28 -12.86 21.39 4.29
CA CYS A 28 -12.29 20.55 3.26
C CYS A 28 -10.83 20.13 3.58
N ILE A 29 -10.01 21.06 4.08
CA ILE A 29 -8.63 20.77 4.47
C ILE A 29 -8.58 19.82 5.67
N ALA A 30 -9.42 20.05 6.69
CA ALA A 30 -9.51 19.20 7.88
C ALA A 30 -10.01 17.78 7.51
N PHE A 31 -11.04 17.69 6.66
CA PHE A 31 -11.57 16.42 6.18
C PHE A 31 -10.56 15.67 5.32
N ALA A 32 -9.84 16.36 4.44
CA ALA A 32 -8.76 15.76 3.64
C ALA A 32 -7.57 15.31 4.50
N ALA A 33 -7.24 16.04 5.57
CA ALA A 33 -6.20 15.64 6.53
C ALA A 33 -6.62 14.41 7.35
N MET A 34 -7.88 14.34 7.75
CA MET A 34 -8.43 13.20 8.50
C MET A 34 -8.50 11.94 7.63
N SER A 35 -8.92 12.05 6.36
CA SER A 35 -8.97 10.94 5.42
C SER A 35 -7.56 10.39 5.10
N ARG A 36 -6.53 11.25 5.08
CA ARG A 36 -5.13 10.86 4.88
C ARG A 36 -4.54 10.10 6.06
N ARG A 37 -4.78 10.58 7.28
CA ARG A 37 -4.36 9.87 8.50
C ARG A 37 -4.99 8.48 8.55
N TYR A 38 -6.25 8.38 8.17
CA TYR A 38 -6.94 7.10 8.04
C TYR A 38 -6.30 6.20 6.97
N GLY A 39 -5.93 6.74 5.80
CA GLY A 39 -5.25 5.97 4.75
C GLY A 39 -3.87 5.49 5.16
N ALA A 40 -3.06 6.34 5.81
CA ALA A 40 -1.76 5.94 6.34
C ALA A 40 -1.90 4.86 7.43
N PHE A 41 -2.90 5.00 8.31
CA PHE A 41 -3.23 3.98 9.30
C PHE A 41 -3.59 2.64 8.65
N LEU A 42 -4.39 2.64 7.58
CA LEU A 42 -4.74 1.41 6.86
C LEU A 42 -3.52 0.73 6.23
N VAL A 43 -2.58 1.49 5.67
CA VAL A 43 -1.32 0.94 5.12
C VAL A 43 -0.46 0.35 6.25
N LEU A 44 -0.31 1.08 7.37
CA LEU A 44 0.42 0.58 8.54
C LEU A 44 -0.22 -0.68 9.13
N ALA A 45 -1.56 -0.71 9.23
CA ALA A 45 -2.30 -1.87 9.71
C ALA A 45 -2.10 -3.09 8.77
N ALA A 46 -2.14 -2.87 7.46
CA ALA A 46 -1.84 -3.92 6.48
C ALA A 46 -0.42 -4.46 6.66
N ALA A 47 0.57 -3.58 6.78
CA ALA A 47 1.96 -3.94 7.00
C ALA A 47 2.16 -4.68 8.34
N ALA A 48 1.47 -4.25 9.39
CA ALA A 48 1.49 -4.94 10.69
C ALA A 48 0.95 -6.38 10.58
N VAL A 49 -0.16 -6.55 9.86
CA VAL A 49 -0.73 -7.89 9.62
C VAL A 49 0.21 -8.75 8.76
N TRP A 50 0.86 -8.17 7.74
CA TRP A 50 1.90 -8.87 6.96
C TRP A 50 3.08 -9.29 7.83
N GLY A 51 3.50 -8.46 8.79
CA GLY A 51 4.58 -8.77 9.74
C GLY A 51 4.35 -10.03 10.56
N THR A 52 3.12 -10.50 10.72
CA THR A 52 2.82 -11.78 11.39
C THR A 52 3.10 -13.00 10.50
N THR A 53 3.29 -12.81 9.19
CA THR A 53 3.42 -13.92 8.22
C THR A 53 4.65 -14.79 8.50
N GLY A 54 5.82 -14.19 8.73
CA GLY A 54 7.06 -14.89 9.04
C GLY A 54 6.98 -15.68 10.35
N PRO A 55 6.68 -15.03 11.47
CA PRO A 55 6.54 -15.70 12.77
C PRO A 55 5.55 -16.88 12.75
N VAL A 56 4.40 -16.72 12.09
CA VAL A 56 3.40 -17.81 11.97
C VAL A 56 3.98 -19.00 11.19
N GLN A 57 4.74 -18.76 10.11
CA GLN A 57 5.39 -19.84 9.37
C GLN A 57 6.48 -20.56 10.19
N VAL A 58 7.25 -19.80 10.99
CA VAL A 58 8.26 -20.37 11.91
C VAL A 58 7.60 -21.26 12.95
N LEU A 59 6.51 -20.80 13.58
CA LEU A 59 5.75 -21.58 14.56
C LEU A 59 5.10 -22.83 13.97
N ALA A 60 4.62 -22.73 12.73
CA ALA A 60 3.94 -23.83 12.06
C ALA A 60 4.88 -25.02 11.74
N ARG A 61 6.19 -24.75 11.53
CA ARG A 61 7.21 -25.78 11.21
C ARG A 61 6.74 -26.77 10.15
N LEU A 62 6.19 -26.26 9.05
CA LEU A 62 5.64 -27.10 7.99
C LEU A 62 6.77 -27.78 7.21
N PRO A 63 6.67 -29.09 6.90
CA PRO A 63 7.66 -29.83 6.11
C PRO A 63 7.47 -29.59 4.60
N VAL A 64 7.16 -28.36 4.20
CA VAL A 64 6.94 -27.96 2.80
C VAL A 64 7.69 -26.67 2.49
N ALA A 65 8.04 -26.50 1.20
CA ALA A 65 8.75 -25.29 0.77
C ALA A 65 7.96 -24.02 1.12
N PRO A 66 8.60 -22.96 1.65
CA PRO A 66 7.93 -21.68 1.95
C PRO A 66 7.21 -21.07 0.74
N ALA A 67 7.72 -21.28 -0.48
CA ALA A 67 7.08 -20.88 -1.71
C ALA A 67 5.70 -21.51 -1.92
N ALA A 68 5.53 -22.79 -1.54
CA ALA A 68 4.24 -23.47 -1.62
C ALA A 68 3.23 -22.89 -0.62
N VAL A 69 3.66 -22.61 0.62
CA VAL A 69 2.83 -21.92 1.61
C VAL A 69 2.45 -20.51 1.10
N GLY A 70 3.42 -19.80 0.50
CA GLY A 70 3.20 -18.52 -0.15
C GLY A 70 2.16 -18.57 -1.27
N GLY A 71 2.25 -19.57 -2.16
CA GLY A 71 1.28 -19.82 -3.23
C GLY A 71 -0.11 -20.13 -2.68
N MET A 72 -0.19 -21.04 -1.72
CA MET A 72 -1.47 -21.42 -1.10
C MET A 72 -2.15 -20.25 -0.40
N ARG A 73 -1.41 -19.41 0.34
CA ARG A 73 -1.98 -18.23 1.01
C ARG A 73 -2.55 -17.20 0.05
N ILE A 74 -1.85 -16.90 -1.09
CA ILE A 74 -2.37 -15.91 -2.03
C ILE A 74 -3.55 -16.45 -2.84
N LEU A 75 -3.57 -17.74 -3.18
CA LEU A 75 -4.73 -18.38 -3.78
C LEU A 75 -5.93 -18.37 -2.84
N THR A 76 -5.78 -18.80 -1.60
CA THR A 76 -6.88 -18.80 -0.63
C THR A 76 -7.36 -17.39 -0.32
N GLY A 77 -6.45 -16.42 -0.15
CA GLY A 77 -6.82 -15.00 0.01
C GLY A 77 -7.59 -14.45 -1.19
N GLY A 78 -7.15 -14.77 -2.41
CA GLY A 78 -7.83 -14.40 -3.64
C GLY A 78 -9.22 -15.03 -3.77
N LEU A 79 -9.37 -16.31 -3.42
CA LEU A 79 -10.65 -17.02 -3.44
C LEU A 79 -11.62 -16.47 -2.38
N VAL A 80 -11.15 -16.12 -1.19
CA VAL A 80 -11.97 -15.44 -0.16
C VAL A 80 -12.52 -14.11 -0.68
N LEU A 81 -11.68 -13.30 -1.34
CA LEU A 81 -12.14 -12.04 -1.95
C LEU A 81 -13.06 -12.27 -3.14
N LEU A 82 -12.85 -13.34 -3.92
CA LEU A 82 -13.76 -13.73 -4.99
C LEU A 82 -15.13 -14.11 -4.43
N ALA A 83 -15.17 -14.98 -3.44
CA ALA A 83 -16.42 -15.39 -2.77
C ALA A 83 -17.14 -14.16 -2.20
N TRP A 84 -16.43 -13.26 -1.53
CA TRP A 84 -16.99 -11.99 -1.04
C TRP A 84 -17.58 -11.14 -2.18
N THR A 85 -16.88 -11.05 -3.31
CA THR A 85 -17.36 -10.32 -4.50
C THR A 85 -18.64 -10.93 -5.06
N LEU A 86 -18.70 -12.28 -5.14
CA LEU A 86 -19.88 -13.00 -5.64
C LEU A 86 -21.08 -12.82 -4.72
N VAL A 87 -20.90 -12.93 -3.40
CA VAL A 87 -21.94 -12.68 -2.41
C VAL A 87 -22.48 -11.25 -2.53
N ARG A 88 -21.61 -10.25 -2.63
CA ARG A 88 -22.03 -8.85 -2.81
C ARG A 88 -22.78 -8.62 -4.11
N ARG A 89 -22.44 -9.33 -5.18
CA ARG A 89 -23.18 -9.27 -6.44
C ARG A 89 -24.57 -9.90 -6.31
N ALA A 90 -24.65 -11.07 -5.71
CA ALA A 90 -25.91 -11.77 -5.49
C ALA A 90 -26.88 -10.96 -4.61
N THR A 91 -26.35 -10.17 -3.66
CA THR A 91 -27.15 -9.29 -2.77
C THR A 91 -27.40 -7.89 -3.34
N GLY A 92 -27.09 -7.63 -4.61
CA GLY A 92 -27.28 -6.33 -5.26
C GLY A 92 -26.38 -5.18 -4.73
N ARG A 93 -25.40 -5.49 -3.86
CA ARG A 93 -24.52 -4.50 -3.20
C ARG A 93 -23.24 -4.18 -3.99
N SER A 94 -23.10 -4.68 -5.20
CA SER A 94 -21.89 -4.48 -6.02
C SER A 94 -22.09 -3.47 -7.13
N ALA A 95 -21.10 -2.57 -7.31
CA ALA A 95 -21.03 -1.75 -8.50
C ALA A 95 -20.72 -2.61 -9.74
N PRO A 96 -21.23 -2.24 -10.95
CA PRO A 96 -20.99 -2.98 -12.19
C PRO A 96 -19.50 -3.13 -12.50
N SER A 97 -19.07 -4.34 -12.83
CA SER A 97 -17.65 -4.67 -13.11
C SER A 97 -17.12 -4.12 -14.44
N GLY A 98 -17.94 -3.41 -15.22
CA GLY A 98 -17.61 -2.99 -16.58
C GLY A 98 -16.38 -2.08 -16.68
N ARG A 99 -16.04 -1.37 -15.62
CA ARG A 99 -14.85 -0.51 -15.57
C ARG A 99 -13.53 -1.27 -15.49
N LEU A 100 -13.52 -2.53 -15.02
CA LEU A 100 -12.30 -3.30 -14.85
C LEU A 100 -11.65 -3.68 -16.20
N ARG A 101 -12.46 -3.97 -17.22
CA ARG A 101 -11.97 -4.26 -18.59
C ARG A 101 -11.19 -3.09 -19.20
N ARG A 102 -11.55 -1.86 -18.86
CA ARG A 102 -10.84 -0.65 -19.32
C ARG A 102 -9.43 -0.52 -18.73
N HIS A 103 -9.19 -1.13 -17.56
CA HIS A 103 -7.94 -1.05 -16.81
C HIS A 103 -7.14 -2.37 -16.86
N TRP A 104 -7.24 -3.12 -17.95
CA TRP A 104 -6.59 -4.43 -18.10
C TRP A 104 -5.06 -4.35 -17.96
N ARG A 105 -4.41 -3.27 -18.45
CA ARG A 105 -2.95 -3.09 -18.38
C ARG A 105 -2.44 -3.01 -16.93
N PRO A 106 -2.93 -2.10 -16.06
CA PRO A 106 -2.48 -2.09 -14.67
C PRO A 106 -2.91 -3.35 -13.90
N LEU A 107 -4.04 -3.99 -14.26
CA LEU A 107 -4.46 -5.24 -13.65
C LEU A 107 -3.50 -6.38 -14.03
N LEU A 108 -3.13 -6.51 -15.30
CA LEU A 108 -2.16 -7.50 -15.76
C LEU A 108 -0.79 -7.27 -15.12
N ALA A 109 -0.31 -6.02 -15.11
CA ALA A 109 0.95 -5.66 -14.47
C ALA A 109 0.97 -6.03 -12.97
N ALA A 110 -0.11 -5.72 -12.24
CA ALA A 110 -0.24 -6.11 -10.83
C ALA A 110 -0.25 -7.63 -10.65
N SER A 111 -0.96 -8.38 -11.51
CA SER A 111 -1.06 -9.83 -11.44
C SER A 111 0.29 -10.52 -11.70
N CYS A 112 0.97 -10.14 -12.78
CA CYS A 112 2.31 -10.66 -13.09
C CYS A 112 3.31 -10.29 -11.99
N ALA A 113 3.29 -9.03 -11.53
CA ALA A 113 4.18 -8.56 -10.48
C ALA A 113 3.97 -9.34 -9.18
N THR A 114 2.73 -9.69 -8.81
CA THR A 114 2.44 -10.48 -7.61
C THR A 114 3.03 -11.89 -7.72
N GLY A 115 2.85 -12.58 -8.82
CA GLY A 115 3.38 -13.93 -9.01
C GLY A 115 4.91 -13.94 -9.09
N VAL A 116 5.50 -13.04 -9.89
CA VAL A 116 6.96 -12.92 -10.04
C VAL A 116 7.61 -12.50 -8.72
N PHE A 117 6.99 -11.58 -7.96
CA PHE A 117 7.45 -11.22 -6.62
C PHE A 117 7.62 -12.46 -5.74
N GLN A 118 6.59 -13.28 -5.65
CA GLN A 118 6.62 -14.46 -4.79
C GLN A 118 7.68 -15.48 -5.24
N ALA A 119 7.73 -15.78 -6.55
CA ALA A 119 8.72 -16.70 -7.10
C ALA A 119 10.15 -16.20 -6.87
N ALA A 120 10.42 -14.93 -7.17
CA ALA A 120 11.73 -14.32 -7.01
C ALA A 120 12.14 -14.21 -5.53
N TYR A 121 11.23 -13.78 -4.65
CA TYR A 121 11.49 -13.65 -3.23
C TYR A 121 11.83 -15.00 -2.57
N PHE A 122 11.01 -16.03 -2.78
CA PHE A 122 11.27 -17.33 -2.16
C PHE A 122 12.51 -18.02 -2.74
N THR A 123 12.79 -17.83 -4.02
CA THR A 123 14.04 -18.33 -4.62
C THR A 123 15.25 -17.55 -4.08
N SER A 124 15.14 -16.25 -3.87
CA SER A 124 16.18 -15.46 -3.20
C SER A 124 16.42 -15.95 -1.77
N VAL A 125 15.36 -16.19 -1.00
CA VAL A 125 15.44 -16.73 0.36
C VAL A 125 16.14 -18.08 0.40
N SER A 126 15.84 -18.98 -0.54
CA SER A 126 16.47 -20.31 -0.59
C SER A 126 17.95 -20.26 -0.95
N ARG A 127 18.40 -19.24 -1.70
CA ARG A 127 19.78 -19.09 -2.15
C ARG A 127 20.65 -18.25 -1.19
N SER A 128 20.12 -17.13 -0.71
CA SER A 128 20.89 -16.17 0.08
C SER A 128 20.50 -16.12 1.56
N GLY A 129 19.50 -16.90 1.95
CA GLY A 129 18.92 -16.87 3.30
C GLY A 129 17.86 -15.77 3.48
N ALA A 130 16.98 -16.00 4.44
CA ALA A 130 15.81 -15.13 4.66
C ALA A 130 16.22 -13.71 5.08
N ALA A 131 17.20 -13.55 5.97
CA ALA A 131 17.63 -12.25 6.47
C ALA A 131 18.13 -11.34 5.35
N LEU A 132 19.07 -11.85 4.51
CA LEU A 132 19.65 -11.07 3.42
C LEU A 132 18.63 -10.76 2.33
N ALA A 133 17.85 -11.75 1.89
CA ALA A 133 16.80 -11.56 0.90
C ALA A 133 15.78 -10.50 1.34
N THR A 134 15.31 -10.60 2.59
CA THR A 134 14.33 -9.68 3.16
C THR A 134 14.91 -8.28 3.34
N ALA A 135 16.17 -8.16 3.79
CA ALA A 135 16.85 -6.86 3.93
C ALA A 135 16.99 -6.15 2.58
N ILE A 136 17.33 -6.88 1.51
CA ILE A 136 17.42 -6.30 0.16
C ILE A 136 16.05 -5.87 -0.34
N VAL A 137 15.02 -6.72 -0.22
CA VAL A 137 13.66 -6.39 -0.67
C VAL A 137 13.14 -5.14 0.03
N PHE A 138 13.18 -5.10 1.36
CA PHE A 138 12.69 -3.94 2.12
C PHE A 138 13.58 -2.71 2.01
N GLY A 139 14.87 -2.87 1.75
CA GLY A 139 15.76 -1.75 1.46
C GLY A 139 15.51 -1.11 0.10
N VAL A 140 15.22 -1.92 -0.93
CA VAL A 140 15.06 -1.46 -2.32
C VAL A 140 13.61 -1.08 -2.63
N ALA A 141 12.61 -1.81 -2.11
CA ALA A 141 11.21 -1.64 -2.48
C ALA A 141 10.67 -0.20 -2.28
N PRO A 142 10.90 0.52 -1.18
CA PRO A 142 10.43 1.89 -1.02
C PRO A 142 11.04 2.84 -2.05
N VAL A 143 12.33 2.68 -2.33
CA VAL A 143 13.06 3.49 -3.32
C VAL A 143 12.53 3.20 -4.72
N ALA A 144 12.40 1.92 -5.09
CA ALA A 144 11.82 1.49 -6.36
C ALA A 144 10.38 2.00 -6.54
N THR A 145 9.56 1.94 -5.47
CA THR A 145 8.18 2.45 -5.50
C THR A 145 8.14 3.96 -5.67
N GLY A 146 9.01 4.69 -4.98
CA GLY A 146 9.14 6.14 -5.13
C GLY A 146 9.54 6.53 -6.55
N LEU A 147 10.60 5.90 -7.09
CA LEU A 147 11.06 6.14 -8.46
C LEU A 147 9.99 5.77 -9.50
N ALA A 148 9.31 4.63 -9.34
CA ALA A 148 8.22 4.24 -10.24
C ALA A 148 7.06 5.24 -10.17
N ALA A 149 6.69 5.72 -8.97
CA ALA A 149 5.66 6.74 -8.80
C ALA A 149 6.07 8.07 -9.45
N TRP A 150 7.33 8.46 -9.36
CA TRP A 150 7.87 9.66 -10.00
C TRP A 150 7.85 9.56 -11.53
N VAL A 151 8.41 8.48 -12.08
CA VAL A 151 8.50 8.28 -13.55
C VAL A 151 7.13 8.09 -14.18
N ILE A 152 6.27 7.27 -13.57
CA ILE A 152 4.99 6.87 -14.15
C ILE A 152 3.87 7.86 -13.78
N GLY A 153 3.84 8.31 -12.52
CA GLY A 153 2.82 9.21 -11.97
C GLY A 153 3.19 10.68 -12.04
N ARG A 154 4.45 11.02 -12.41
CA ARG A 154 5.01 12.38 -12.36
C ARG A 154 4.81 13.06 -11.01
N SER A 155 4.70 12.28 -9.95
CA SER A 155 4.54 12.79 -8.59
C SER A 155 5.91 13.22 -8.05
N PRO A 156 6.12 14.52 -7.71
CA PRO A 156 7.41 14.98 -7.25
C PRO A 156 7.76 14.36 -5.89
N LEU A 157 8.95 13.74 -5.82
CA LEU A 157 9.50 13.23 -4.57
C LEU A 157 10.07 14.40 -3.76
N GLY A 158 9.48 14.69 -2.61
CA GLY A 158 9.96 15.76 -1.73
C GLY A 158 11.06 15.28 -0.78
N LEU A 159 11.91 16.21 -0.31
CA LEU A 159 12.95 15.93 0.69
C LEU A 159 12.43 15.23 1.95
N GLY A 160 11.19 15.53 2.37
CA GLY A 160 10.56 14.85 3.51
C GLY A 160 10.31 13.36 3.27
N TRP A 161 9.94 12.96 2.06
CA TRP A 161 9.85 11.56 1.68
C TRP A 161 11.24 10.92 1.67
N ALA A 162 12.22 11.55 1.04
CA ALA A 162 13.57 11.02 0.97
C ALA A 162 14.18 10.80 2.36
N ALA A 163 14.05 11.76 3.27
CA ALA A 163 14.57 11.66 4.63
C ALA A 163 13.86 10.55 5.44
N SER A 164 12.50 10.46 5.37
CA SER A 164 11.75 9.41 6.07
C SER A 164 12.08 8.03 5.53
N THR A 165 12.20 7.89 4.20
CA THR A 165 12.54 6.64 3.54
C THR A 165 13.98 6.22 3.88
N ALA A 166 14.94 7.13 3.80
CA ALA A 166 16.34 6.84 4.16
C ALA A 166 16.47 6.39 5.63
N CYS A 167 15.79 7.08 6.56
CA CYS A 167 15.78 6.71 7.97
C CYS A 167 15.15 5.32 8.19
N ALA A 168 13.99 5.05 7.57
CA ALA A 168 13.30 3.78 7.70
C ALA A 168 14.10 2.62 7.06
N VAL A 169 14.69 2.84 5.88
CA VAL A 169 15.55 1.84 5.20
C VAL A 169 16.80 1.54 6.01
N ALA A 170 17.50 2.57 6.53
CA ALA A 170 18.65 2.38 7.40
C ALA A 170 18.29 1.57 8.65
N GLY A 171 17.15 1.88 9.29
CA GLY A 171 16.60 1.12 10.41
C GLY A 171 16.31 -0.33 10.05
N CYS A 172 15.72 -0.57 8.89
CA CYS A 172 15.42 -1.91 8.39
C CYS A 172 16.70 -2.74 8.12
N ILE A 173 17.72 -2.14 7.52
CA ILE A 173 19.02 -2.79 7.27
C ILE A 173 19.70 -3.16 8.59
N LEU A 174 19.67 -2.27 9.59
CA LEU A 174 20.22 -2.55 10.92
C LEU A 174 19.47 -3.67 11.65
N LEU A 175 18.13 -3.67 11.52
CA LEU A 175 17.26 -4.68 12.13
C LEU A 175 17.48 -6.07 11.53
N LEU A 176 17.57 -6.15 10.20
CA LEU A 176 17.68 -7.41 9.45
C LEU A 176 19.14 -7.80 9.16
N ARG A 177 20.10 -7.17 9.83
CA ARG A 177 21.54 -7.36 9.57
C ARG A 177 21.89 -8.85 9.42
N PRO A 178 22.42 -9.28 8.26
CA PRO A 178 22.81 -10.67 8.04
C PRO A 178 23.88 -11.09 9.05
N GLY A 179 23.72 -12.24 9.69
CA GLY A 179 24.72 -12.81 10.60
C GLY A 179 25.98 -13.25 9.85
N HIS A 180 27.04 -13.53 10.60
CA HIS A 180 28.38 -13.93 10.11
C HIS A 180 28.44 -15.27 9.29
N GLY A 181 27.37 -15.80 8.79
CA GLY A 181 27.31 -17.02 7.99
C GLY A 181 26.48 -16.90 6.72
N SER A 182 25.88 -15.75 6.44
CA SER A 182 25.12 -15.54 5.23
C SER A 182 26.03 -15.42 4.01
N ARG A 183 26.00 -16.41 3.11
CA ARG A 183 26.66 -16.32 1.81
C ARG A 183 25.79 -15.52 0.87
N ALA A 184 26.29 -14.40 0.38
CA ALA A 184 25.62 -13.65 -0.68
C ALA A 184 25.76 -14.41 -1.99
N ASP A 185 24.71 -15.13 -2.40
CA ASP A 185 24.63 -15.68 -3.75
C ASP A 185 24.18 -14.57 -4.72
N GLY A 186 24.98 -14.31 -5.74
CA GLY A 186 24.70 -13.22 -6.71
C GLY A 186 23.32 -13.35 -7.38
N VAL A 187 22.89 -14.58 -7.71
CA VAL A 187 21.55 -14.84 -8.28
C VAL A 187 20.47 -14.53 -7.23
N GLY A 188 20.68 -14.92 -5.98
CA GLY A 188 19.77 -14.62 -4.89
C GLY A 188 19.60 -13.13 -4.66
N VAL A 189 20.68 -12.36 -4.70
CA VAL A 189 20.65 -10.88 -4.61
C VAL A 189 19.87 -10.26 -5.76
N VAL A 190 20.13 -10.67 -7.01
CA VAL A 190 19.40 -10.17 -8.18
C VAL A 190 17.89 -10.48 -8.05
N LEU A 191 17.54 -11.68 -7.63
CA LEU A 191 16.13 -12.05 -7.42
C LEU A 191 15.45 -11.24 -6.32
N ALA A 192 16.16 -10.88 -5.24
CA ALA A 192 15.62 -9.97 -4.22
C ALA A 192 15.33 -8.57 -4.79
N VAL A 193 16.22 -8.05 -5.65
CA VAL A 193 16.01 -6.76 -6.34
C VAL A 193 14.83 -6.85 -7.31
N VAL A 194 14.70 -7.95 -8.06
CA VAL A 194 13.54 -8.22 -8.93
C VAL A 194 12.25 -8.25 -8.11
N ALA A 195 12.24 -8.92 -6.95
CA ALA A 195 11.09 -8.92 -6.06
C ALA A 195 10.73 -7.50 -5.59
N ALA A 196 11.71 -6.69 -5.19
CA ALA A 196 11.47 -5.30 -4.81
C ALA A 196 10.90 -4.46 -5.95
N ALA A 197 11.38 -4.64 -7.18
CA ALA A 197 10.84 -4.00 -8.37
C ALA A 197 9.40 -4.43 -8.66
N CYS A 198 9.09 -5.72 -8.51
CA CYS A 198 7.72 -6.24 -8.64
C CYS A 198 6.78 -5.65 -7.59
N TYR A 199 7.23 -5.49 -6.34
CA TYR A 199 6.47 -4.78 -5.31
C TYR A 199 6.14 -3.34 -5.73
N ALA A 200 7.10 -2.63 -6.31
CA ALA A 200 6.89 -1.28 -6.82
C ALA A 200 5.86 -1.25 -7.97
N VAL A 201 5.96 -2.16 -8.93
CA VAL A 201 5.01 -2.30 -10.05
C VAL A 201 3.61 -2.60 -9.53
N TYR A 202 3.48 -3.53 -8.58
CA TYR A 202 2.20 -3.82 -7.93
C TYR A 202 1.61 -2.57 -7.27
N THR A 203 2.37 -1.88 -6.43
CA THR A 203 1.92 -0.73 -5.65
C THR A 203 1.46 0.43 -6.55
N VAL A 204 2.23 0.76 -7.60
CA VAL A 204 1.86 1.81 -8.57
C VAL A 204 0.64 1.41 -9.40
N SER A 205 0.56 0.14 -9.82
CA SER A 205 -0.60 -0.37 -10.57
C SER A 205 -1.87 -0.38 -9.73
N ALA A 206 -1.78 -0.82 -8.46
CA ALA A 206 -2.89 -0.78 -7.51
C ALA A 206 -3.34 0.66 -7.20
N LYS A 207 -2.40 1.60 -7.09
CA LYS A 207 -2.71 3.03 -6.93
C LYS A 207 -3.52 3.56 -8.11
N ARG A 208 -3.11 3.28 -9.35
CA ARG A 208 -3.84 3.66 -10.56
C ARG A 208 -5.24 3.08 -10.60
N LEU A 209 -5.38 1.78 -10.33
CA LEU A 209 -6.69 1.14 -10.25
C LEU A 209 -7.60 1.79 -9.21
N ALA A 210 -7.04 2.20 -8.07
CA ALA A 210 -7.78 2.87 -6.99
C ALA A 210 -8.23 4.28 -7.39
N GLU A 211 -7.38 5.04 -8.07
CA GLU A 211 -7.67 6.41 -8.57
C GLU A 211 -8.71 6.42 -9.69
N ASP A 212 -8.65 5.44 -10.56
CA ASP A 212 -9.60 5.28 -11.68
C ASP A 212 -10.97 4.74 -11.22
N GLY A 213 -11.16 4.48 -9.93
CA GLY A 213 -12.42 4.00 -9.37
C GLY A 213 -12.76 2.57 -9.75
N ALA A 214 -11.74 1.74 -10.02
CA ALA A 214 -11.94 0.31 -10.30
C ALA A 214 -12.60 -0.40 -9.11
N ALA A 215 -13.27 -1.53 -9.40
CA ALA A 215 -13.82 -2.43 -8.39
C ALA A 215 -12.67 -3.14 -7.65
N MET A 216 -12.09 -2.48 -6.63
CA MET A 216 -10.83 -2.88 -5.99
C MET A 216 -10.88 -4.30 -5.41
N ILE A 217 -12.01 -4.74 -4.83
CA ILE A 217 -12.13 -6.11 -4.30
C ILE A 217 -11.92 -7.12 -5.42
N THR A 218 -12.59 -6.92 -6.56
CA THR A 218 -12.46 -7.79 -7.74
C THR A 218 -11.06 -7.71 -8.34
N ALA A 219 -10.46 -6.52 -8.43
CA ALA A 219 -9.11 -6.35 -8.96
C ALA A 219 -8.08 -7.10 -8.11
N VAL A 220 -8.12 -6.95 -6.79
CA VAL A 220 -7.23 -7.65 -5.86
C VAL A 220 -7.46 -9.16 -5.92
N SER A 221 -8.71 -9.62 -5.96
CA SER A 221 -9.02 -11.05 -6.10
C SER A 221 -8.37 -11.65 -7.36
N ILE A 222 -8.56 -11.00 -8.51
CA ILE A 222 -7.96 -11.44 -9.79
C ILE A 222 -6.43 -11.46 -9.69
N THR A 223 -5.84 -10.40 -9.13
CA THR A 223 -4.39 -10.25 -8.98
C THR A 223 -3.81 -11.37 -8.12
N LEU A 224 -4.44 -11.69 -6.99
CA LEU A 224 -3.98 -12.74 -6.07
C LEU A 224 -4.16 -14.14 -6.68
N ILE A 225 -5.30 -14.41 -7.33
CA ILE A 225 -5.54 -15.71 -7.98
C ILE A 225 -4.54 -15.91 -9.13
N ALA A 226 -4.41 -14.93 -10.02
CA ALA A 226 -3.47 -15.03 -11.15
C ALA A 226 -2.02 -15.16 -10.66
N GLY A 227 -1.62 -14.38 -9.64
CA GLY A 227 -0.31 -14.51 -9.02
C GLY A 227 -0.09 -15.87 -8.36
N GLY A 228 -1.11 -16.41 -7.72
CA GLY A 228 -1.06 -17.74 -7.09
C GLY A 228 -0.96 -18.89 -8.11
N LEU A 229 -1.60 -18.74 -9.28
CA LEU A 229 -1.50 -19.72 -10.37
C LEU A 229 -0.07 -19.79 -10.94
N ILE A 230 0.70 -18.70 -10.92
CA ILE A 230 2.13 -18.72 -11.30
C ILE A 230 2.94 -19.62 -10.36
N LEU A 231 2.50 -19.79 -9.12
CA LEU A 231 3.16 -20.63 -8.12
C LEU A 231 2.69 -22.10 -8.14
N THR A 232 1.84 -22.49 -9.07
CA THR A 232 1.34 -23.86 -9.20
C THR A 232 2.47 -24.91 -9.20
N PRO A 233 3.64 -24.73 -9.84
CA PRO A 233 4.72 -25.73 -9.79
C PRO A 233 5.16 -26.04 -8.35
N TRP A 234 5.29 -25.04 -7.48
CA TRP A 234 5.66 -25.25 -6.06
C TRP A 234 4.55 -25.94 -5.27
N LEU A 235 3.28 -25.66 -5.62
CA LEU A 235 2.12 -26.32 -4.99
C LEU A 235 2.06 -27.78 -5.34
N VAL A 236 2.32 -28.12 -6.61
CA VAL A 236 2.35 -29.52 -7.08
C VAL A 236 3.49 -30.29 -6.43
N ILE A 237 4.69 -29.69 -6.35
CA ILE A 237 5.86 -30.31 -5.71
C ILE A 237 5.62 -30.56 -4.22
N ALA A 238 4.95 -29.65 -3.52
CA ALA A 238 4.66 -29.80 -2.10
C ALA A 238 3.63 -30.91 -1.79
N GLY A 239 2.80 -31.27 -2.76
CA GLY A 239 1.89 -32.41 -2.71
C GLY A 239 0.96 -32.40 -1.48
N PRO A 240 0.66 -33.62 -0.93
CA PRO A 240 -0.27 -33.76 0.20
C PRO A 240 0.15 -33.07 1.49
N GLY A 241 1.43 -32.68 1.64
CA GLY A 241 1.93 -31.97 2.84
C GLY A 241 1.21 -30.65 3.11
N LEU A 242 0.68 -30.00 2.06
CA LEU A 242 -0.11 -28.76 2.18
C LEU A 242 -1.50 -28.97 2.79
N PHE A 243 -1.98 -30.21 2.85
CA PHE A 243 -3.31 -30.55 3.37
C PHE A 243 -3.26 -31.15 4.78
N SER A 244 -2.09 -31.16 5.43
CA SER A 244 -2.00 -31.53 6.85
C SER A 244 -2.79 -30.53 7.70
N GLY A 245 -3.36 -30.98 8.83
CA GLY A 245 -4.16 -30.11 9.71
C GLY A 245 -3.40 -28.84 10.15
N ARG A 246 -2.09 -28.98 10.39
CA ARG A 246 -1.21 -27.84 10.75
C ARG A 246 -1.03 -26.86 9.58
N ALA A 247 -0.89 -27.37 8.35
CA ALA A 247 -0.81 -26.53 7.16
C ALA A 247 -2.14 -25.82 6.90
N LEU A 248 -3.27 -26.50 7.05
CA LEU A 248 -4.60 -25.89 6.87
C LEU A 248 -4.86 -24.78 7.88
N LEU A 249 -4.51 -24.96 9.16
CA LEU A 249 -4.61 -23.89 10.18
C LEU A 249 -3.72 -22.70 9.84
N THR A 250 -2.49 -22.95 9.38
CA THR A 250 -1.57 -21.91 8.94
C THR A 250 -2.16 -21.12 7.77
N VAL A 251 -2.66 -21.81 6.76
CA VAL A 251 -3.27 -21.18 5.57
C VAL A 251 -4.58 -20.47 5.92
N ALA A 252 -5.37 -20.97 6.89
CA ALA A 252 -6.58 -20.32 7.39
C ALA A 252 -6.29 -18.96 8.04
N TRP A 253 -5.12 -18.77 8.63
CA TRP A 253 -4.64 -17.45 9.06
C TRP A 253 -4.06 -16.65 7.90
N LEU A 254 -3.11 -17.22 7.17
CA LEU A 254 -2.36 -16.52 6.14
C LEU A 254 -3.23 -16.08 4.96
N GLY A 255 -4.22 -16.86 4.54
CA GLY A 255 -5.09 -16.52 3.40
C GLY A 255 -6.08 -15.40 3.72
N PRO A 256 -7.06 -15.61 4.61
CA PRO A 256 -8.07 -14.60 4.92
C PRO A 256 -7.48 -13.36 5.61
N VAL A 257 -6.60 -13.53 6.60
CA VAL A 257 -6.14 -12.41 7.44
C VAL A 257 -4.97 -11.69 6.80
N THR A 258 -3.82 -12.40 6.61
CA THR A 258 -2.61 -11.73 6.12
C THR A 258 -2.63 -11.48 4.60
N THR A 259 -3.57 -12.07 3.87
CA THR A 259 -3.71 -11.81 2.45
C THR A 259 -4.99 -11.05 2.15
N ALA A 260 -6.18 -11.63 2.28
CA ALA A 260 -7.39 -10.95 1.87
C ALA A 260 -7.63 -9.63 2.61
N ALA A 261 -7.65 -9.65 3.95
CA ALA A 261 -7.91 -8.44 4.74
C ALA A 261 -6.77 -7.42 4.63
N ALA A 262 -5.51 -7.83 4.71
CA ALA A 262 -4.37 -6.93 4.62
C ALA A 262 -4.27 -6.25 3.25
N TYR A 263 -4.45 -6.98 2.14
CA TYR A 263 -4.48 -6.36 0.81
C TYR A 263 -5.64 -5.39 0.64
N MET A 264 -6.80 -5.68 1.23
CA MET A 264 -7.93 -4.74 1.21
C MET A 264 -7.64 -3.47 2.01
N MET A 265 -7.02 -3.57 3.17
CA MET A 265 -6.58 -2.40 3.94
C MET A 265 -5.54 -1.59 3.15
N PHE A 266 -4.56 -2.25 2.56
CA PHE A 266 -3.52 -1.61 1.75
C PHE A 266 -4.10 -0.83 0.56
N VAL A 267 -4.94 -1.45 -0.27
CA VAL A 267 -5.51 -0.77 -1.45
C VAL A 267 -6.53 0.31 -1.07
N GLN A 268 -7.20 0.20 0.07
CA GLN A 268 -8.03 1.27 0.61
C GLN A 268 -7.17 2.47 1.04
N GLY A 269 -6.05 2.21 1.71
CA GLY A 269 -5.07 3.23 2.09
C GLY A 269 -4.48 3.94 0.87
N LEU A 270 -4.18 3.21 -0.20
CA LEU A 270 -3.68 3.76 -1.47
C LEU A 270 -4.62 4.78 -2.13
N ARG A 271 -5.90 4.83 -1.76
CA ARG A 271 -6.82 5.87 -2.29
C ARG A 271 -6.43 7.27 -1.84
N THR A 272 -5.85 7.41 -0.66
CA THR A 272 -5.55 8.70 -0.05
C THR A 272 -4.07 8.94 0.20
N VAL A 273 -3.25 7.89 0.16
CA VAL A 273 -1.79 7.94 0.32
C VAL A 273 -1.13 7.76 -1.05
N SER A 274 -0.01 8.45 -1.30
CA SER A 274 0.77 8.25 -2.52
C SER A 274 1.45 6.88 -2.53
N ALA A 275 1.72 6.32 -3.72
CA ALA A 275 2.42 5.04 -3.85
C ALA A 275 3.81 5.09 -3.17
N ALA A 276 4.54 6.20 -3.32
CA ALA A 276 5.83 6.40 -2.67
C ALA A 276 5.76 6.35 -1.14
N ALA A 277 4.75 7.02 -0.54
CA ALA A 277 4.53 6.99 0.91
C ALA A 277 4.08 5.59 1.36
N ALA A 278 3.22 4.91 0.61
CA ALA A 278 2.79 3.55 0.91
C ALA A 278 3.97 2.56 0.91
N GLY A 279 4.91 2.69 -0.05
CA GLY A 279 6.13 1.90 -0.07
C GLY A 279 6.99 2.08 1.19
N THR A 280 7.11 3.32 1.69
CA THR A 280 7.84 3.60 2.95
C THR A 280 7.08 3.06 4.17
N LEU A 281 5.74 3.28 4.24
CA LEU A 281 4.92 2.82 5.36
C LEU A 281 4.87 1.29 5.46
N SER A 282 5.02 0.57 4.36
CA SER A 282 5.09 -0.91 4.37
C SER A 282 6.31 -1.46 5.08
N LEU A 283 7.34 -0.64 5.35
CA LEU A 283 8.45 -1.01 6.22
C LEU A 283 8.03 -1.25 7.69
N ALA A 284 6.79 -0.98 8.07
CA ALA A 284 6.23 -1.44 9.35
C ALA A 284 6.18 -2.97 9.46
N GLU A 285 6.16 -3.69 8.32
CA GLU A 285 6.16 -5.16 8.29
C GLU A 285 7.35 -5.78 9.04
N PRO A 286 8.63 -5.48 8.72
CA PRO A 286 9.76 -6.03 9.44
C PRO A 286 9.83 -5.57 10.91
N LEU A 287 9.34 -4.37 11.23
CA LEU A 287 9.25 -3.90 12.61
C LEU A 287 8.30 -4.78 13.43
N VAL A 288 7.11 -5.05 12.90
CA VAL A 288 6.13 -5.91 13.58
C VAL A 288 6.62 -7.35 13.64
N ALA A 289 7.25 -7.86 12.58
CA ALA A 289 7.83 -9.19 12.58
C ALA A 289 8.86 -9.36 13.72
N ALA A 290 9.73 -8.37 13.93
CA ALA A 290 10.68 -8.35 15.03
C ALA A 290 10.01 -8.28 16.40
N LEU A 291 8.99 -7.43 16.58
CA LEU A 291 8.24 -7.33 17.83
C LEU A 291 7.52 -8.64 18.18
N VAL A 292 6.94 -9.30 17.18
CA VAL A 292 6.31 -10.63 17.37
C VAL A 292 7.38 -11.71 17.66
N GLY A 293 8.55 -11.63 16.99
CA GLY A 293 9.69 -12.51 17.28
C GLY A 293 10.13 -12.42 18.73
N ILE A 294 10.30 -11.21 19.25
CA ILE A 294 10.63 -10.99 20.68
C ILE A 294 9.53 -11.53 21.59
N GLY A 295 8.28 -11.10 21.35
CA GLY A 295 7.19 -11.36 22.29
C GLY A 295 6.70 -12.81 22.28
N LEU A 296 6.72 -13.49 21.14
CA LEU A 296 6.14 -14.81 20.96
C LEU A 296 7.20 -15.92 20.82
N LEU A 297 8.34 -15.62 20.16
CA LEU A 297 9.42 -16.56 19.93
C LEU A 297 10.56 -16.40 20.95
N HIS A 298 10.45 -15.42 21.86
CA HIS A 298 11.47 -15.07 22.88
C HIS A 298 12.86 -14.82 22.26
N GLU A 299 12.90 -14.23 21.07
CA GLU A 299 14.15 -13.89 20.41
C GLU A 299 14.83 -12.72 21.11
N HIS A 300 16.14 -12.82 21.32
CA HIS A 300 16.95 -11.73 21.87
C HIS A 300 17.51 -10.89 20.74
N LEU A 301 17.17 -9.60 20.72
CA LEU A 301 17.72 -8.67 19.74
C LEU A 301 19.12 -8.22 20.17
N ALA A 302 20.07 -8.27 19.25
CA ALA A 302 21.36 -7.63 19.41
C ALA A 302 21.20 -6.09 19.40
N ALA A 303 22.12 -5.36 20.07
CA ALA A 303 22.07 -3.89 20.17
C ALA A 303 21.85 -3.16 18.82
N PRO A 304 22.48 -3.56 17.70
CA PRO A 304 22.20 -2.94 16.40
C PRO A 304 20.74 -3.09 15.94
N ALA A 305 20.10 -4.22 16.22
CA ALA A 305 18.70 -4.45 15.84
C ALA A 305 17.75 -3.57 16.66
N VAL A 306 18.04 -3.31 17.95
CA VAL A 306 17.27 -2.38 18.78
C VAL A 306 17.35 -0.96 18.23
N ILE A 307 18.56 -0.51 17.86
CA ILE A 307 18.76 0.79 17.20
C ILE A 307 17.99 0.83 15.87
N GLY A 308 18.05 -0.27 15.10
CA GLY A 308 17.31 -0.44 13.86
C GLY A 308 15.80 -0.28 14.04
N CYS A 309 15.21 -0.89 15.06
CA CYS A 309 13.80 -0.71 15.42
C CYS A 309 13.45 0.75 15.72
N GLY A 310 14.29 1.45 16.49
CA GLY A 310 14.10 2.87 16.81
C GLY A 310 14.14 3.77 15.58
N LEU A 311 15.15 3.60 14.71
CA LEU A 311 15.26 4.36 13.44
C LEU A 311 14.09 4.07 12.50
N LEU A 312 13.70 2.80 12.38
CA LEU A 312 12.58 2.38 11.54
C LEU A 312 11.27 3.01 12.04
N ALA A 313 11.00 2.94 13.35
CA ALA A 313 9.83 3.55 13.96
C ALA A 313 9.81 5.09 13.76
N ALA A 314 10.95 5.76 13.93
CA ALA A 314 11.08 7.21 13.69
C ALA A 314 10.81 7.57 12.23
N GLY A 315 11.39 6.82 11.27
CA GLY A 315 11.17 7.01 9.83
C GLY A 315 9.69 6.83 9.45
N LEU A 316 9.03 5.80 9.99
CA LEU A 316 7.59 5.55 9.76
C LEU A 316 6.71 6.64 10.36
N ALA A 317 7.00 7.09 11.58
CA ALA A 317 6.27 8.20 12.22
C ALA A 317 6.39 9.47 11.37
N PHE A 318 7.61 9.81 10.91
CA PHE A 318 7.84 10.97 10.07
C PHE A 318 7.13 10.85 8.69
N ALA A 319 7.15 9.66 8.08
CA ALA A 319 6.44 9.39 6.83
C ALA A 319 4.92 9.55 6.99
N SER A 320 4.35 9.04 8.09
CA SER A 320 2.91 9.12 8.36
C SER A 320 2.43 10.56 8.57
N LEU A 321 3.23 11.39 9.23
CA LEU A 321 2.92 12.81 9.50
C LEU A 321 3.04 13.69 8.25
N ARG A 322 3.94 13.35 7.32
CA ARG A 322 4.26 14.16 6.14
C ARG A 322 3.69 13.65 4.81
N SER A 323 2.82 12.67 4.82
CA SER A 323 2.15 12.18 3.60
C SER A 323 1.41 13.34 2.88
N ARG A 324 2.00 13.93 1.83
CA ARG A 324 1.43 15.06 1.06
C ARG A 324 0.31 14.58 0.13
N PRO A 325 -0.74 15.40 -0.15
CA PRO A 325 -1.73 15.08 -1.16
C PRO A 325 -1.11 15.09 -2.55
N GLU A 326 -1.48 14.14 -3.36
CA GLU A 326 -1.24 14.21 -4.80
C GLU A 326 -2.15 15.28 -5.40
N ARG A 327 -1.60 16.15 -6.25
CA ARG A 327 -2.28 17.34 -6.86
C ARG A 327 -3.47 17.00 -7.76
N SER A 328 -3.85 15.75 -7.89
CA SER A 328 -4.99 15.32 -8.74
C SER A 328 -6.36 15.80 -8.22
N LEU A 329 -6.50 16.04 -6.91
CA LEU A 329 -7.73 16.62 -6.33
C LEU A 329 -7.86 18.13 -6.61
N ASP A 330 -6.73 18.87 -6.64
CA ASP A 330 -6.76 20.32 -6.93
C ASP A 330 -7.21 20.63 -8.37
N ARG A 331 -6.89 19.76 -9.35
CA ARG A 331 -7.36 19.95 -10.74
C ARG A 331 -8.87 19.73 -10.90
N ARG A 332 -9.49 18.87 -10.10
CA ARG A 332 -10.95 18.65 -10.17
C ARG A 332 -11.72 19.75 -9.48
N VAL A 333 -11.22 20.27 -8.35
CA VAL A 333 -11.83 21.40 -7.64
C VAL A 333 -11.63 22.69 -8.42
N GLY A 334 -10.48 22.92 -9.04
CA GLY A 334 -10.22 24.07 -9.91
C GLY A 334 -11.05 24.05 -11.21
N ALA A 335 -11.29 22.87 -11.79
CA ALA A 335 -12.11 22.72 -13.01
C ALA A 335 -13.61 22.96 -12.75
N THR A 336 -14.11 22.56 -11.58
CA THR A 336 -15.51 22.82 -11.19
C THR A 336 -15.75 24.27 -10.75
N ALA A 337 -14.75 24.91 -10.13
CA ALA A 337 -14.82 26.33 -9.78
C ALA A 337 -14.70 27.24 -11.00
N GLY A 338 -13.90 26.87 -12.00
CA GLY A 338 -13.77 27.63 -13.26
C GLY A 338 -14.99 27.51 -14.19
N SER A 339 -15.73 26.38 -14.11
CA SER A 339 -16.96 26.18 -14.90
C SER A 339 -18.19 26.92 -14.34
N ALA A 340 -18.16 27.29 -13.06
CA ALA A 340 -19.24 28.06 -12.43
C ALA A 340 -19.10 29.58 -12.60
N ALA A 341 -17.95 30.06 -13.07
CA ALA A 341 -17.64 31.50 -13.16
C ALA A 341 -17.85 32.10 -14.57
N CYS A 342 -18.25 31.30 -15.56
CA CYS A 342 -18.47 31.80 -16.95
C CYS A 342 -19.82 31.38 -17.47
N SER A 343 -20.88 32.07 -17.04
CA SER A 343 -22.14 32.17 -17.78
C SER A 343 -22.44 33.66 -17.99
N PRO A 344 -22.05 34.24 -19.11
CA PRO A 344 -22.57 35.56 -19.49
C PRO A 344 -23.88 35.34 -20.24
N GLY A 345 -24.96 35.25 -19.48
CA GLY A 345 -26.30 35.28 -20.04
C GLY A 345 -27.08 36.43 -19.45
N CYS A 346 -26.89 37.64 -19.99
CA CYS A 346 -27.86 38.68 -19.78
C CYS A 346 -27.87 39.64 -20.97
N GLY A 347 -28.95 39.58 -21.69
CA GLY A 347 -29.67 40.74 -22.15
C GLY A 347 -29.19 41.43 -23.40
N GLN A 348 -29.97 41.26 -24.43
CA GLN A 348 -30.41 42.34 -25.29
C GLN A 348 -31.80 42.02 -25.82
N THR A 349 -32.80 42.54 -25.19
CA THR A 349 -34.07 42.87 -25.82
C THR A 349 -34.28 44.35 -25.65
N ALA A 350 -34.13 45.10 -26.72
CA ALA A 350 -34.73 46.39 -26.87
C ALA A 350 -34.85 46.73 -28.34
N GLN A 351 -36.06 47.03 -28.71
CA GLN A 351 -36.48 47.92 -29.82
C GLN A 351 -36.62 47.33 -31.20
N GLY A 352 -37.87 47.43 -31.64
CA GLY A 352 -38.44 47.41 -32.95
C GLY A 352 -39.93 47.30 -32.82
#